data_005e3cda244977864e275eb435a6ff03
#
_entry.id   005e3cda244977864e275eb435a6ff03
#
_cell.length_a   1.000
_cell.length_b   1.000
_cell.length_c   1.000
_cell.angle_alpha   90.00
_cell.angle_beta   90.00
_cell.angle_gamma   90.00
#
_symmetry.space_group_name_H-M   'P 1'
#
loop_
_entity.id
_entity.type
_entity.pdbx_description
1 polymer ?
#
loop_
_entity_poly.entity_id
_entity_poly.type
_entity_poly.pdbx_seq_one_letter_code
_entity_poly.pdbx_strand_id
1 'polypeptide(L)'
;MKNNNSRRDFIKKSAILGTGFYIVPRNVLGGPGFTAPSDQLAIAGIGAGGKGASDLRNAYNGGKNRVVAICDIDPKQAAANVKAHPDAAYFADYRELFDRVKGIDAVTVGTPDHTHAPIAYNAMMRGMHVYVQKPLTHTLAEARLLTKTAAAQKVVTQMGNQGGSNPGVVKIMEWVDQKRIGTIKHVHVWTNRPVWPQGIKMPAANPDQKPSDLAWDLWLGPAKKIPFTPNLHPFNWRGFWEYGTGALGDMGCHLFDAPYKALKLGYPSAVQCSVADVYTRMWVPEYTPEACPLATRVTIDFPKDDHNPQGVVFEWTDGGIQPAIPDEIADKYVADSSGVMMMGENGIITADTYGNHPRLYIGGQEIDHLNTDEAGNLDLIHNQNWTEACKAGFGSAEHQALTASFDYAGPFTETVLMGNLAIKAHQMRREDAQGNQSYFGRKKLYWDGANMKITNLDEVNQFVSKTYRAGFELPI
;
A
#
# COMPACT_ATOMS: atom_id res chain seq x y z
N MET A 1 -50.01 40.68 33.49
CA MET A 1 -48.75 41.14 34.13
C MET A 1 -47.59 40.44 33.41
N LYS A 2 -46.83 41.20 32.59
CA LYS A 2 -45.69 40.66 31.87
C LYS A 2 -44.46 40.77 32.76
N ASN A 3 -43.88 39.65 33.19
CA ASN A 3 -42.57 39.61 33.85
C ASN A 3 -41.47 39.76 32.81
N ASN A 4 -40.90 40.95 32.68
CA ASN A 4 -39.69 41.22 31.96
C ASN A 4 -38.49 40.82 32.82
N ASN A 5 -38.00 39.60 32.70
CA ASN A 5 -36.68 39.24 33.21
C ASN A 5 -35.62 39.82 32.27
N SER A 6 -34.96 40.90 32.70
CA SER A 6 -33.88 41.57 31.97
C SER A 6 -32.65 40.68 31.93
N ARG A 7 -31.92 40.70 30.79
CA ARG A 7 -30.59 40.04 30.63
C ARG A 7 -29.64 40.36 31.82
N ARG A 8 -29.81 41.52 32.43
CA ARG A 8 -29.01 42.01 33.58
C ARG A 8 -29.31 41.23 34.88
N ASP A 9 -30.55 40.76 35.06
CA ASP A 9 -30.97 39.95 36.22
C ASP A 9 -30.52 38.49 36.07
N PHE A 10 -30.45 37.98 34.83
CA PHE A 10 -29.88 36.68 34.53
C PHE A 10 -28.37 36.64 34.84
N ILE A 11 -27.61 37.66 34.39
CA ILE A 11 -26.17 37.77 34.65
C ILE A 11 -25.89 37.96 36.16
N LYS A 12 -26.71 38.74 36.91
CA LYS A 12 -26.54 38.87 38.35
C LYS A 12 -26.88 37.58 39.12
N LYS A 13 -27.85 36.80 38.68
CA LYS A 13 -28.15 35.50 39.29
C LYS A 13 -27.11 34.42 38.94
N SER A 14 -26.51 34.49 37.78
CA SER A 14 -25.39 33.59 37.40
C SER A 14 -24.08 33.90 38.12
N ALA A 15 -23.87 35.16 38.60
CA ALA A 15 -22.67 35.57 39.31
C ALA A 15 -22.68 35.19 40.82
N ILE A 16 -23.79 34.68 41.35
CA ILE A 16 -23.92 34.28 42.77
C ILE A 16 -23.88 32.75 42.96
N LEU A 17 -23.87 31.99 41.88
CA LEU A 17 -23.70 30.53 41.92
C LEU A 17 -22.23 30.14 41.73
N GLY A 18 -21.49 30.20 42.83
CA GLY A 18 -20.29 29.42 43.07
C GLY A 18 -19.03 29.91 42.34
N THR A 19 -18.18 30.66 43.03
CA THR A 19 -16.73 30.60 42.85
C THR A 19 -16.19 29.22 43.27
N GLY A 20 -16.67 28.18 42.61
CA GLY A 20 -16.01 26.88 42.60
C GLY A 20 -14.85 27.04 41.63
N PHE A 21 -13.61 27.05 42.10
CA PHE A 21 -12.44 26.85 41.29
C PHE A 21 -12.56 25.45 40.67
N TYR A 22 -13.03 25.36 39.42
CA TYR A 22 -12.89 24.16 38.64
C TYR A 22 -11.39 24.02 38.32
N ILE A 23 -10.70 23.18 39.08
CA ILE A 23 -9.35 22.73 38.72
C ILE A 23 -9.54 21.80 37.54
N VAL A 24 -9.46 22.35 36.32
CA VAL A 24 -9.39 21.53 35.09
C VAL A 24 -7.99 20.93 35.06
N PRO A 25 -7.87 19.60 35.08
CA PRO A 25 -6.55 18.96 35.02
C PRO A 25 -5.78 19.45 33.81
N ARG A 26 -4.45 19.58 33.94
CA ARG A 26 -3.59 20.11 32.91
C ARG A 26 -3.61 19.30 31.59
N ASN A 27 -3.90 18.00 31.68
CA ASN A 27 -4.13 17.10 30.54
C ASN A 27 -5.41 17.40 29.76
N VAL A 28 -6.33 18.22 30.29
CA VAL A 28 -7.55 18.65 29.59
C VAL A 28 -7.39 19.99 28.91
N LEU A 29 -6.49 20.86 29.43
CA LEU A 29 -6.29 22.22 28.90
C LEU A 29 -5.17 22.29 27.83
N GLY A 30 -4.35 21.27 27.69
CA GLY A 30 -3.13 21.35 26.90
C GLY A 30 -2.06 22.25 27.53
N GLY A 31 -0.91 22.39 26.89
CA GLY A 31 0.21 23.23 27.34
C GLY A 31 1.55 22.49 27.25
N PRO A 32 2.68 23.08 27.70
CA PRO A 32 3.98 22.44 27.57
C PRO A 32 4.01 21.02 28.12
N GLY A 33 4.18 20.02 27.22
CA GLY A 33 4.20 18.59 27.54
C GLY A 33 2.84 17.89 27.57
N PHE A 34 1.70 18.59 27.28
CA PHE A 34 0.37 17.98 27.24
C PHE A 34 -0.43 18.49 26.04
N THR A 35 -0.93 17.56 25.21
CA THR A 35 -1.88 17.85 24.11
C THR A 35 -3.29 17.73 24.65
N ALA A 36 -4.14 18.75 24.47
CA ALA A 36 -5.54 18.66 24.87
C ALA A 36 -6.25 17.50 24.12
N PRO A 37 -7.17 16.77 24.76
CA PRO A 37 -7.90 15.68 24.09
C PRO A 37 -8.64 16.12 22.82
N SER A 38 -9.05 17.39 22.73
CA SER A 38 -9.65 17.99 21.52
C SER A 38 -8.69 18.13 20.34
N ASP A 39 -7.38 18.16 20.63
CA ASP A 39 -6.33 18.37 19.63
C ASP A 39 -5.66 17.04 19.24
N GLN A 40 -6.10 15.94 19.83
CA GLN A 40 -5.64 14.59 19.57
C GLN A 40 -6.59 13.88 18.60
N LEU A 41 -6.06 13.26 17.56
CA LEU A 41 -6.85 12.34 16.73
C LEU A 41 -7.22 11.10 17.55
N ALA A 42 -8.49 10.68 17.47
CA ALA A 42 -8.96 9.39 17.93
C ALA A 42 -8.72 8.34 16.83
N ILE A 43 -7.75 7.45 17.03
CA ILE A 43 -7.30 6.50 16.03
C ILE A 43 -7.79 5.09 16.35
N ALA A 44 -8.29 4.38 15.33
CA ALA A 44 -8.54 2.95 15.41
C ALA A 44 -7.50 2.20 14.56
N GLY A 45 -6.92 1.12 15.10
CA GLY A 45 -6.01 0.23 14.36
C GLY A 45 -6.71 -1.04 13.91
N ILE A 46 -6.74 -1.31 12.60
CA ILE A 46 -7.29 -2.53 12.00
C ILE A 46 -6.15 -3.38 11.44
N GLY A 47 -5.98 -4.60 11.98
CA GLY A 47 -4.77 -5.39 11.77
C GLY A 47 -3.64 -4.82 12.62
N ALA A 48 -3.67 -5.08 13.92
CA ALA A 48 -2.79 -4.47 14.92
C ALA A 48 -1.56 -5.35 15.26
N GLY A 49 -1.30 -6.37 14.44
CA GLY A 49 -0.09 -7.21 14.49
C GLY A 49 0.94 -6.84 13.42
N GLY A 50 2.13 -7.41 13.46
CA GLY A 50 3.16 -7.25 12.45
C GLY A 50 3.45 -5.80 12.07
N LYS A 51 3.33 -5.47 10.76
CA LYS A 51 3.55 -4.11 10.25
C LYS A 51 2.48 -3.13 10.78
N GLY A 52 1.21 -3.54 10.84
CA GLY A 52 0.14 -2.70 11.39
C GLY A 52 0.36 -2.33 12.86
N ALA A 53 1.08 -3.17 13.63
CA ALA A 53 1.47 -2.81 15.00
C ALA A 53 2.42 -1.62 15.04
N SER A 54 3.36 -1.53 14.11
CA SER A 54 4.28 -0.40 14.03
C SER A 54 3.57 0.86 13.53
N ASP A 55 2.67 0.72 12.55
CA ASP A 55 1.91 1.86 12.02
C ASP A 55 1.01 2.50 13.09
N LEU A 56 0.29 1.68 13.85
CA LEU A 56 -0.56 2.18 14.95
C LEU A 56 0.28 2.90 16.01
N ARG A 57 1.43 2.33 16.39
CA ARG A 57 2.37 2.96 17.34
C ARG A 57 2.93 4.28 16.81
N ASN A 58 3.29 4.33 15.52
CA ASN A 58 3.81 5.53 14.88
C ASN A 58 2.73 6.61 14.77
N ALA A 59 1.49 6.24 14.45
CA ALA A 59 0.34 7.14 14.42
C ALA A 59 -0.06 7.64 15.82
N TYR A 60 0.07 6.81 16.87
CA TYR A 60 -0.09 7.22 18.27
C TYR A 60 0.89 8.34 18.67
N ASN A 61 2.10 8.32 18.09
CA ASN A 61 3.12 9.36 18.21
C ASN A 61 3.41 9.76 19.66
N GLY A 62 3.64 8.76 20.53
CA GLY A 62 4.02 8.99 21.94
C GLY A 62 2.98 9.72 22.76
N GLY A 63 1.70 9.63 22.42
CA GLY A 63 0.60 10.28 23.13
C GLY A 63 0.13 11.60 22.52
N LYS A 64 0.65 12.01 21.38
CA LYS A 64 0.12 13.16 20.63
C LYS A 64 -1.25 12.87 19.99
N ASN A 65 -1.59 11.59 19.83
CA ASN A 65 -2.90 11.09 19.41
C ASN A 65 -3.37 10.01 20.36
N ARG A 66 -4.63 9.59 20.27
CA ARG A 66 -5.24 8.56 21.14
C ARG A 66 -5.59 7.32 20.32
N VAL A 67 -5.23 6.15 20.81
CA VAL A 67 -5.77 4.87 20.29
C VAL A 67 -7.05 4.57 21.05
N VAL A 68 -8.19 4.58 20.34
CA VAL A 68 -9.52 4.38 20.95
C VAL A 68 -10.10 3.00 20.71
N ALA A 69 -9.62 2.32 19.64
CA ALA A 69 -10.03 0.96 19.34
C ALA A 69 -8.94 0.19 18.60
N ILE A 70 -8.95 -1.12 18.78
CA ILE A 70 -8.04 -2.06 18.13
C ILE A 70 -8.87 -3.20 17.58
N CYS A 71 -8.66 -3.54 16.31
CA CYS A 71 -9.28 -4.69 15.67
C CYS A 71 -8.22 -5.64 15.11
N ASP A 72 -8.28 -6.89 15.52
CA ASP A 72 -7.47 -7.97 14.95
C ASP A 72 -8.18 -9.31 15.09
N ILE A 73 -8.05 -10.15 14.07
CA ILE A 73 -8.64 -11.50 14.04
C ILE A 73 -7.80 -12.51 14.88
N ASP A 74 -6.59 -12.13 15.26
CA ASP A 74 -5.66 -12.92 16.06
C ASP A 74 -5.21 -12.11 17.29
N PRO A 75 -5.80 -12.36 18.47
CA PRO A 75 -5.47 -11.62 19.69
C PRO A 75 -4.00 -11.74 20.11
N LYS A 76 -3.28 -12.81 19.67
CA LYS A 76 -1.86 -12.97 19.95
C LYS A 76 -1.03 -11.97 19.14
N GLN A 77 -1.39 -11.74 17.89
CA GLN A 77 -0.73 -10.73 17.04
C GLN A 77 -0.96 -9.30 17.58
N ALA A 78 -2.15 -9.01 18.08
CA ALA A 78 -2.51 -7.70 18.63
C ALA A 78 -2.00 -7.46 20.07
N ALA A 79 -1.55 -8.48 20.78
CA ALA A 79 -1.33 -8.44 22.24
C ALA A 79 -0.46 -7.27 22.71
N ALA A 80 0.59 -6.91 21.97
CA ALA A 80 1.47 -5.80 22.31
C ALA A 80 0.75 -4.45 22.30
N ASN A 81 -0.07 -4.19 21.28
CA ASN A 81 -0.86 -2.96 21.20
C ASN A 81 -2.02 -2.92 22.20
N VAL A 82 -2.69 -4.04 22.43
CA VAL A 82 -3.73 -4.14 23.48
C VAL A 82 -3.13 -3.82 24.86
N LYS A 83 -1.94 -4.35 25.15
CA LYS A 83 -1.24 -4.02 26.41
C LYS A 83 -0.80 -2.57 26.50
N ALA A 84 -0.36 -1.98 25.39
CA ALA A 84 0.09 -0.58 25.34
C ALA A 84 -1.07 0.43 25.46
N HIS A 85 -2.29 0.03 25.07
CA HIS A 85 -3.48 0.86 25.05
C HIS A 85 -4.65 0.19 25.79
N PRO A 86 -4.57 0.04 27.12
CA PRO A 86 -5.55 -0.72 27.91
C PRO A 86 -6.97 -0.14 27.89
N ASP A 87 -7.10 1.16 27.58
CA ASP A 87 -8.40 1.85 27.46
C ASP A 87 -9.03 1.71 26.07
N ALA A 88 -8.31 1.19 25.08
CA ALA A 88 -8.83 0.98 23.74
C ALA A 88 -9.75 -0.24 23.69
N ALA A 89 -10.92 -0.09 23.06
CA ALA A 89 -11.85 -1.20 22.89
C ALA A 89 -11.28 -2.21 21.86
N TYR A 90 -11.38 -3.51 22.18
CA TYR A 90 -10.90 -4.57 21.29
C TYR A 90 -12.04 -5.27 20.55
N PHE A 91 -11.86 -5.51 19.25
CA PHE A 91 -12.80 -6.21 18.37
C PHE A 91 -12.08 -7.20 17.46
N ALA A 92 -12.75 -8.28 17.09
CA ALA A 92 -12.28 -9.17 16.03
C ALA A 92 -12.79 -8.73 14.65
N ASP A 93 -13.96 -8.08 14.58
CA ASP A 93 -14.60 -7.61 13.36
C ASP A 93 -14.58 -6.07 13.28
N TYR A 94 -13.95 -5.52 12.23
CA TYR A 94 -13.88 -4.07 12.01
C TYR A 94 -15.28 -3.43 11.81
N ARG A 95 -16.26 -4.18 11.30
CA ARG A 95 -17.63 -3.69 11.12
C ARG A 95 -18.30 -3.41 12.46
N GLU A 96 -18.16 -4.33 13.42
CA GLU A 96 -18.61 -4.10 14.79
C GLU A 96 -17.90 -2.91 15.45
N LEU A 97 -16.58 -2.77 15.23
CA LEU A 97 -15.81 -1.65 15.74
C LEU A 97 -16.40 -0.33 15.23
N PHE A 98 -16.62 -0.19 13.92
CA PHE A 98 -17.14 1.04 13.32
C PHE A 98 -18.60 1.34 13.76
N ASP A 99 -19.37 0.33 14.06
CA ASP A 99 -20.76 0.52 14.52
C ASP A 99 -20.84 0.91 16.00
N ARG A 100 -19.96 0.37 16.86
CA ARG A 100 -20.00 0.54 18.31
C ARG A 100 -19.16 1.70 18.82
N VAL A 101 -17.99 1.96 18.23
CA VAL A 101 -17.09 3.03 18.69
C VAL A 101 -17.42 4.32 17.95
N LYS A 102 -17.76 5.36 18.69
CA LYS A 102 -18.10 6.68 18.13
C LYS A 102 -16.91 7.64 18.27
N GLY A 103 -16.84 8.61 17.35
CA GLY A 103 -15.82 9.65 17.39
C GLY A 103 -14.43 9.13 17.02
N ILE A 104 -14.34 8.17 16.10
CA ILE A 104 -13.09 7.78 15.43
C ILE A 104 -12.82 8.80 14.35
N ASP A 105 -11.67 9.47 14.41
CA ASP A 105 -11.24 10.45 13.41
C ASP A 105 -10.45 9.80 12.28
N ALA A 106 -9.63 8.79 12.60
CA ALA A 106 -8.69 8.19 11.67
C ALA A 106 -8.49 6.68 11.92
N VAL A 107 -8.14 5.96 10.85
CA VAL A 107 -7.96 4.50 10.88
C VAL A 107 -6.64 4.11 10.21
N THR A 108 -5.86 3.25 10.88
CA THR A 108 -4.75 2.54 10.24
C THR A 108 -5.19 1.15 9.83
N VAL A 109 -4.87 0.73 8.59
CA VAL A 109 -5.22 -0.58 8.02
C VAL A 109 -3.93 -1.33 7.68
N GLY A 110 -3.60 -2.35 8.48
CA GLY A 110 -2.39 -3.17 8.34
C GLY A 110 -2.70 -4.67 8.20
N THR A 111 -3.81 -4.98 7.55
CA THR A 111 -4.31 -6.34 7.28
C THR A 111 -3.67 -6.94 6.03
N PRO A 112 -3.96 -8.19 5.63
CA PRO A 112 -3.58 -8.72 4.30
C PRO A 112 -4.23 -7.96 3.13
N ASP A 113 -3.54 -7.93 1.97
CA ASP A 113 -3.88 -7.13 0.79
C ASP A 113 -5.36 -7.22 0.41
N HIS A 114 -5.93 -8.44 0.42
CA HIS A 114 -7.31 -8.70 -0.03
C HIS A 114 -8.40 -8.03 0.81
N THR A 115 -8.07 -7.56 2.02
CA THR A 115 -9.01 -6.91 2.94
C THR A 115 -8.84 -5.39 3.02
N HIS A 116 -7.78 -4.81 2.43
CA HIS A 116 -7.50 -3.38 2.48
C HIS A 116 -8.69 -2.55 1.98
N ALA A 117 -9.18 -2.84 0.77
CA ALA A 117 -10.21 -2.02 0.14
C ALA A 117 -11.56 -2.04 0.87
N PRO A 118 -12.13 -3.18 1.28
CA PRO A 118 -13.37 -3.18 2.06
C PRO A 118 -13.29 -2.39 3.36
N ILE A 119 -12.17 -2.49 4.08
CA ILE A 119 -11.97 -1.78 5.34
C ILE A 119 -11.85 -0.28 5.08
N ALA A 120 -10.95 0.12 4.18
CA ALA A 120 -10.70 1.53 3.85
C ALA A 120 -11.95 2.22 3.30
N TYR A 121 -12.67 1.57 2.38
CA TYR A 121 -13.93 2.08 1.84
C TYR A 121 -14.96 2.35 2.93
N ASN A 122 -15.17 1.38 3.82
CA ASN A 122 -16.11 1.51 4.93
C ASN A 122 -15.73 2.64 5.89
N ALA A 123 -14.43 2.84 6.18
CA ALA A 123 -13.94 3.93 7.01
C ALA A 123 -14.18 5.29 6.33
N MET A 124 -13.80 5.44 5.05
CA MET A 124 -13.98 6.67 4.29
C MET A 124 -15.44 7.06 4.14
N MET A 125 -16.36 6.10 3.90
CA MET A 125 -17.80 6.35 3.83
C MET A 125 -18.41 6.84 5.15
N ARG A 126 -17.68 6.69 6.26
CA ARG A 126 -18.03 7.24 7.58
C ARG A 126 -17.31 8.56 7.90
N GLY A 127 -16.58 9.12 6.93
CA GLY A 127 -15.83 10.37 7.05
C GLY A 127 -14.51 10.25 7.81
N MET A 128 -14.01 9.02 8.05
CA MET A 128 -12.75 8.80 8.74
C MET A 128 -11.55 8.98 7.78
N HIS A 129 -10.47 9.58 8.26
CA HIS A 129 -9.17 9.60 7.58
C HIS A 129 -8.55 8.19 7.58
N VAL A 130 -7.79 7.83 6.53
CA VAL A 130 -7.32 6.44 6.40
C VAL A 130 -5.85 6.38 6.01
N TYR A 131 -5.08 5.55 6.74
CA TYR A 131 -3.76 5.08 6.37
C TYR A 131 -3.84 3.60 6.03
N VAL A 132 -3.50 3.21 4.81
CA VAL A 132 -3.59 1.81 4.36
C VAL A 132 -2.20 1.30 3.99
N GLN A 133 -1.84 0.12 4.45
CA GLN A 133 -0.59 -0.52 4.06
C GLN A 133 -0.54 -0.78 2.54
N LYS A 134 0.67 -0.86 2.01
CA LYS A 134 0.93 -1.20 0.61
C LYS A 134 0.82 -2.73 0.36
N PRO A 135 0.43 -3.14 -0.85
CA PRO A 135 -0.17 -2.30 -1.90
C PRO A 135 -1.51 -1.73 -1.43
N LEU A 136 -1.89 -0.57 -1.95
CA LEU A 136 -3.14 0.09 -1.52
C LEU A 136 -4.33 -0.86 -1.54
N THR A 137 -4.41 -1.69 -2.58
CA THR A 137 -5.50 -2.64 -2.81
C THR A 137 -5.01 -3.93 -3.46
N HIS A 138 -5.90 -4.90 -3.50
CA HIS A 138 -5.67 -6.22 -4.09
C HIS A 138 -5.96 -6.26 -5.60
N THR A 139 -6.84 -5.39 -6.09
CA THR A 139 -7.21 -5.29 -7.52
C THR A 139 -7.15 -3.85 -8.03
N LEU A 140 -7.08 -3.69 -9.36
CA LEU A 140 -7.05 -2.38 -10.01
C LEU A 140 -8.35 -1.60 -9.75
N ALA A 141 -9.49 -2.26 -9.87
CA ALA A 141 -10.80 -1.64 -9.66
C ALA A 141 -10.98 -1.10 -8.24
N GLU A 142 -10.46 -1.82 -7.24
CA GLU A 142 -10.42 -1.36 -5.85
C GLU A 142 -9.60 -0.07 -5.71
N ALA A 143 -8.41 0.03 -6.35
CA ALA A 143 -7.57 1.23 -6.29
C ALA A 143 -8.30 2.44 -6.85
N ARG A 144 -8.96 2.28 -8.00
CA ARG A 144 -9.77 3.33 -8.62
C ARG A 144 -10.95 3.74 -7.75
N LEU A 145 -11.62 2.78 -7.10
CA LEU A 145 -12.72 3.04 -6.17
C LEU A 145 -12.23 3.86 -4.98
N LEU A 146 -11.14 3.45 -4.32
CA LEU A 146 -10.64 4.15 -3.14
C LEU A 146 -10.20 5.58 -3.46
N THR A 147 -9.55 5.80 -4.62
CA THR A 147 -9.15 7.13 -5.10
C THR A 147 -10.37 8.05 -5.24
N LYS A 148 -11.41 7.58 -5.93
CA LYS A 148 -12.66 8.34 -6.13
C LYS A 148 -13.38 8.60 -4.81
N THR A 149 -13.41 7.61 -3.92
CA THR A 149 -14.09 7.71 -2.61
C THR A 149 -13.39 8.74 -1.71
N ALA A 150 -12.05 8.72 -1.65
CA ALA A 150 -11.27 9.68 -0.86
C ALA A 150 -11.58 11.13 -1.27
N ALA A 151 -11.60 11.40 -2.58
CA ALA A 151 -11.93 12.72 -3.13
C ALA A 151 -13.38 13.13 -2.84
N ALA A 152 -14.34 12.20 -3.02
CA ALA A 152 -15.76 12.46 -2.79
C ALA A 152 -16.08 12.72 -1.31
N GLN A 153 -15.47 11.97 -0.40
CA GLN A 153 -15.67 12.10 1.05
C GLN A 153 -14.80 13.20 1.67
N LYS A 154 -13.86 13.77 0.92
CA LYS A 154 -12.91 14.81 1.39
C LYS A 154 -12.17 14.39 2.64
N VAL A 155 -11.67 13.16 2.66
CA VAL A 155 -10.88 12.60 3.77
C VAL A 155 -9.40 12.55 3.41
N VAL A 156 -8.55 12.78 4.40
CA VAL A 156 -7.09 12.69 4.26
C VAL A 156 -6.69 11.22 4.23
N THR A 157 -5.92 10.83 3.21
CA THR A 157 -5.51 9.44 3.00
C THR A 157 -4.03 9.32 2.78
N GLN A 158 -3.43 8.17 3.13
CA GLN A 158 -2.04 7.85 2.83
C GLN A 158 -1.88 6.34 2.68
N MET A 159 -1.18 5.91 1.63
CA MET A 159 -0.68 4.53 1.52
C MET A 159 0.62 4.38 2.31
N GLY A 160 0.84 3.21 2.94
CA GLY A 160 2.04 2.88 3.71
C GLY A 160 3.31 2.70 2.87
N ASN A 161 3.56 3.64 1.97
CA ASN A 161 4.72 3.69 1.08
C ASN A 161 5.78 4.64 1.64
N GLN A 162 6.38 4.27 2.77
CA GLN A 162 7.28 5.10 3.55
C GLN A 162 8.50 5.62 2.78
N GLY A 163 8.94 4.88 1.75
CA GLY A 163 10.01 5.32 0.85
C GLY A 163 9.73 6.66 0.19
N GLY A 164 8.46 6.99 -0.05
CA GLY A 164 8.05 8.29 -0.58
C GLY A 164 8.46 9.49 0.27
N SER A 165 8.75 9.29 1.57
CA SER A 165 9.27 10.31 2.48
C SER A 165 10.80 10.35 2.56
N ASN A 166 11.50 9.57 1.74
CA ASN A 166 12.95 9.50 1.73
C ASN A 166 13.56 10.69 0.95
N PRO A 167 14.55 11.42 1.51
CA PRO A 167 15.26 12.47 0.79
C PRO A 167 15.96 11.96 -0.49
N GLY A 168 16.30 10.68 -0.56
CA GLY A 168 16.85 10.07 -1.78
C GLY A 168 15.90 10.09 -2.96
N VAL A 169 14.58 9.93 -2.73
CA VAL A 169 13.56 10.08 -3.78
C VAL A 169 13.53 11.53 -4.30
N VAL A 170 13.59 12.50 -3.41
CA VAL A 170 13.67 13.93 -3.78
C VAL A 170 14.92 14.20 -4.63
N LYS A 171 16.08 13.64 -4.22
CA LYS A 171 17.32 13.78 -4.97
C LYS A 171 17.26 13.19 -6.37
N ILE A 172 16.64 12.02 -6.53
CA ILE A 172 16.41 11.42 -7.85
C ILE A 172 15.53 12.33 -8.72
N MET A 173 14.43 12.86 -8.15
CA MET A 173 13.54 13.80 -8.86
C MET A 173 14.29 15.05 -9.32
N GLU A 174 15.15 15.63 -8.48
CA GLU A 174 16.00 16.78 -8.83
C GLU A 174 16.91 16.48 -10.02
N TRP A 175 17.61 15.34 -10.03
CA TRP A 175 18.48 14.96 -11.13
C TRP A 175 17.72 14.75 -12.45
N VAL A 176 16.52 14.17 -12.39
CA VAL A 176 15.67 13.95 -13.56
C VAL A 176 15.10 15.27 -14.08
N ASP A 177 14.59 16.14 -13.22
CA ASP A 177 14.08 17.48 -13.61
C ASP A 177 15.20 18.34 -14.22
N GLN A 178 16.44 18.23 -13.71
CA GLN A 178 17.64 18.84 -14.29
C GLN A 178 18.15 18.17 -15.56
N LYS A 179 17.53 17.08 -16.02
CA LYS A 179 17.95 16.29 -17.18
C LYS A 179 19.41 15.81 -17.14
N ARG A 180 19.92 15.49 -15.94
CA ARG A 180 21.33 15.13 -15.71
C ARG A 180 21.80 13.97 -16.57
N ILE A 181 20.91 13.01 -16.85
CA ILE A 181 21.22 11.84 -17.68
C ILE A 181 20.52 11.88 -19.06
N GLY A 182 19.95 13.02 -19.45
CA GLY A 182 19.21 13.17 -20.70
C GLY A 182 17.84 12.48 -20.66
N THR A 183 17.34 12.06 -21.81
CA THR A 183 16.05 11.36 -21.93
C THR A 183 16.17 9.93 -21.38
N ILE A 184 15.31 9.57 -20.45
CA ILE A 184 15.26 8.23 -19.85
C ILE A 184 14.25 7.38 -20.63
N LYS A 185 14.69 6.24 -21.15
CA LYS A 185 13.86 5.32 -21.94
C LYS A 185 13.59 4.00 -21.26
N HIS A 186 14.47 3.61 -20.35
CA HIS A 186 14.42 2.32 -19.69
C HIS A 186 14.71 2.45 -18.20
N VAL A 187 13.88 1.80 -17.40
CA VAL A 187 14.04 1.68 -15.95
C VAL A 187 14.03 0.20 -15.60
N HIS A 188 15.12 -0.30 -15.05
CA HIS A 188 15.20 -1.67 -14.55
C HIS A 188 14.97 -1.66 -13.04
N VAL A 189 14.07 -2.51 -12.59
CA VAL A 189 13.70 -2.66 -11.18
C VAL A 189 13.77 -4.13 -10.80
N TRP A 190 14.43 -4.45 -9.71
CA TRP A 190 14.63 -5.85 -9.31
C TRP A 190 14.48 -6.05 -7.81
N THR A 191 14.19 -7.30 -7.41
CA THR A 191 14.12 -7.71 -6.01
C THR A 191 14.48 -9.18 -5.82
N ASN A 192 15.00 -9.51 -4.64
CA ASN A 192 15.22 -10.88 -4.21
C ASN A 192 13.94 -11.57 -3.68
N ARG A 193 12.81 -10.86 -3.65
CA ARG A 193 11.53 -11.44 -3.24
C ARG A 193 11.03 -12.43 -4.32
N PRO A 194 10.28 -13.47 -3.90
CA PRO A 194 9.68 -13.73 -2.59
C PRO A 194 10.67 -14.34 -1.58
N VAL A 195 10.45 -14.04 -0.27
CA VAL A 195 11.12 -14.72 0.86
C VAL A 195 10.10 -15.56 1.66
N TRP A 196 8.98 -15.85 1.07
CA TRP A 196 7.90 -16.70 1.54
C TRP A 196 7.60 -17.79 0.50
N PRO A 197 6.89 -18.88 0.88
CA PRO A 197 6.47 -19.90 -0.08
C PRO A 197 5.61 -19.29 -1.21
N GLN A 198 6.08 -19.44 -2.45
CA GLN A 198 5.42 -18.94 -3.66
C GLN A 198 5.72 -19.90 -4.82
N GLY A 199 4.85 -19.97 -5.84
CA GLY A 199 5.00 -20.88 -6.98
C GLY A 199 4.70 -22.35 -6.63
N ILE A 200 4.08 -22.60 -5.51
CA ILE A 200 3.72 -23.93 -5.00
C ILE A 200 2.20 -24.07 -4.83
N LYS A 201 1.72 -25.29 -4.80
CA LYS A 201 0.31 -25.57 -4.46
C LYS A 201 -0.04 -25.04 -3.08
N MET A 202 -1.27 -24.55 -2.94
CA MET A 202 -1.79 -24.15 -1.64
C MET A 202 -1.72 -25.35 -0.67
N PRO A 203 -1.29 -25.11 0.59
CA PRO A 203 -1.26 -26.16 1.61
C PRO A 203 -2.64 -26.81 1.78
N ALA A 204 -2.67 -28.09 2.14
CA ALA A 204 -3.91 -28.79 2.41
C ALA A 204 -4.60 -28.18 3.64
N ALA A 205 -5.92 -28.06 3.59
CA ALA A 205 -6.73 -27.63 4.72
C ALA A 205 -6.59 -28.61 5.90
N ASN A 206 -6.50 -28.05 7.10
CA ASN A 206 -6.47 -28.82 8.36
C ASN A 206 -7.25 -28.08 9.45
N PRO A 207 -8.59 -28.23 9.49
CA PRO A 207 -9.44 -27.54 10.47
C PRO A 207 -9.05 -27.81 11.93
N ASP A 208 -8.51 -28.98 12.23
CA ASP A 208 -8.16 -29.39 13.60
C ASP A 208 -6.94 -28.62 14.15
N GLN A 209 -6.12 -28.04 13.26
CA GLN A 209 -4.99 -27.20 13.64
C GLN A 209 -5.35 -25.73 13.83
N LYS A 210 -6.64 -25.34 13.63
CA LYS A 210 -7.05 -23.95 13.80
C LYS A 210 -6.94 -23.53 15.28
N PRO A 211 -6.17 -22.46 15.60
CA PRO A 211 -6.19 -21.90 16.94
C PRO A 211 -7.61 -21.52 17.37
N SER A 212 -7.99 -21.83 18.62
CA SER A 212 -9.36 -21.60 19.12
C SER A 212 -9.75 -20.13 19.11
N ASP A 213 -8.76 -19.26 19.31
CA ASP A 213 -8.89 -17.80 19.41
C ASP A 213 -8.74 -17.07 18.06
N LEU A 214 -8.37 -17.78 16.97
CA LEU A 214 -8.26 -17.22 15.64
C LEU A 214 -9.61 -17.12 14.94
N ALA A 215 -10.02 -15.91 14.55
CA ALA A 215 -11.26 -15.68 13.79
C ALA A 215 -11.06 -15.88 12.29
N TRP A 216 -10.87 -17.16 11.87
CA TRP A 216 -10.52 -17.54 10.50
C TRP A 216 -11.49 -17.04 9.43
N ASP A 217 -12.80 -17.07 9.69
CA ASP A 217 -13.78 -16.57 8.75
C ASP A 217 -13.67 -15.06 8.49
N LEU A 218 -13.31 -14.29 9.53
CA LEU A 218 -13.04 -12.87 9.41
C LEU A 218 -11.69 -12.61 8.70
N TRP A 219 -10.69 -13.49 8.90
CA TRP A 219 -9.42 -13.42 8.16
C TRP A 219 -9.64 -13.61 6.66
N LEU A 220 -10.48 -14.57 6.26
CA LEU A 220 -10.86 -14.75 4.86
C LEU A 220 -11.54 -13.51 4.28
N GLY A 221 -12.31 -12.79 5.10
CA GLY A 221 -12.93 -11.52 4.70
C GLY A 221 -13.72 -11.62 3.39
N PRO A 222 -13.35 -10.84 2.35
CA PRO A 222 -13.98 -10.87 1.04
C PRO A 222 -13.64 -12.11 0.19
N ALA A 223 -12.61 -12.87 0.57
CA ALA A 223 -12.13 -14.03 -0.14
C ALA A 223 -13.08 -15.21 -0.03
N LYS A 224 -12.95 -16.19 -0.93
CA LYS A 224 -13.75 -17.41 -0.93
C LYS A 224 -13.61 -18.16 0.40
N LYS A 225 -14.74 -18.63 0.93
CA LYS A 225 -14.75 -19.42 2.16
C LYS A 225 -14.10 -20.78 1.96
N ILE A 226 -13.05 -21.04 2.74
CA ILE A 226 -12.34 -22.32 2.79
C ILE A 226 -12.14 -22.75 4.24
N PRO A 227 -11.98 -24.07 4.52
CA PRO A 227 -11.56 -24.52 5.83
C PRO A 227 -10.20 -23.96 6.24
N PHE A 228 -9.89 -23.97 7.51
CA PHE A 228 -8.58 -23.48 7.99
C PHE A 228 -7.45 -24.20 7.26
N THR A 229 -6.54 -23.39 6.72
CA THR A 229 -5.37 -23.83 5.98
C THR A 229 -4.14 -23.32 6.73
N PRO A 230 -3.34 -24.22 7.33
CA PRO A 230 -2.17 -23.82 8.09
C PRO A 230 -1.13 -23.13 7.21
N ASN A 231 -0.28 -22.33 7.82
CA ASN A 231 0.82 -21.59 7.19
C ASN A 231 0.43 -20.45 6.23
N LEU A 232 -0.85 -20.18 5.98
CA LEU A 232 -1.25 -18.96 5.26
C LEU A 232 -1.10 -17.72 6.16
N HIS A 233 -1.78 -17.73 7.31
CA HIS A 233 -1.61 -16.73 8.36
C HIS A 233 -0.38 -17.05 9.21
N PRO A 234 0.43 -16.06 9.68
CA PRO A 234 0.20 -14.61 9.51
C PRO A 234 0.91 -13.98 8.30
N PHE A 235 1.74 -14.71 7.53
CA PHE A 235 2.64 -14.08 6.56
C PHE A 235 2.59 -14.66 5.13
N ASN A 236 2.47 -15.98 4.97
CA ASN A 236 2.67 -16.67 3.69
C ASN A 236 1.50 -16.51 2.69
N TRP A 237 0.39 -15.91 3.11
CA TRP A 237 -0.74 -15.56 2.26
C TRP A 237 -0.33 -14.75 1.02
N ARG A 238 0.80 -14.05 1.08
CA ARG A 238 1.36 -13.23 -0.01
C ARG A 238 1.62 -14.01 -1.29
N GLY A 239 1.92 -15.29 -1.18
CA GLY A 239 2.21 -16.17 -2.31
C GLY A 239 0.97 -16.69 -3.05
N PHE A 240 -0.25 -16.36 -2.63
CA PHE A 240 -1.49 -16.89 -3.18
C PHE A 240 -2.42 -15.77 -3.64
N TRP A 241 -2.86 -15.83 -4.92
CA TRP A 241 -3.63 -14.78 -5.59
C TRP A 241 -4.95 -14.42 -4.91
N GLU A 242 -5.51 -15.31 -4.10
CA GLU A 242 -6.76 -15.05 -3.38
C GLU A 242 -6.57 -14.04 -2.24
N TYR A 243 -5.35 -13.93 -1.69
CA TYR A 243 -5.07 -13.13 -0.49
C TYR A 243 -4.02 -12.06 -0.69
N GLY A 244 -3.07 -12.30 -1.59
CA GLY A 244 -1.90 -11.45 -1.81
C GLY A 244 -1.65 -11.13 -3.26
N THR A 245 -0.63 -10.32 -3.48
CA THR A 245 -0.25 -9.77 -4.78
C THR A 245 1.14 -10.20 -5.24
N GLY A 246 1.72 -11.21 -4.55
CA GLY A 246 3.04 -11.74 -4.85
C GLY A 246 4.19 -10.76 -4.63
N ALA A 247 5.36 -11.10 -5.14
CA ALA A 247 6.56 -10.28 -5.00
C ALA A 247 6.40 -8.90 -5.64
N LEU A 248 5.72 -8.81 -6.78
CA LEU A 248 5.51 -7.56 -7.48
C LEU A 248 4.64 -6.57 -6.67
N GLY A 249 3.50 -7.00 -6.14
CA GLY A 249 2.67 -6.12 -5.32
C GLY A 249 3.34 -5.75 -3.99
N ASP A 250 4.08 -6.71 -3.38
CA ASP A 250 4.80 -6.45 -2.13
C ASP A 250 5.92 -5.42 -2.29
N MET A 251 6.74 -5.51 -3.35
CA MET A 251 7.94 -4.69 -3.52
C MET A 251 7.83 -3.62 -4.61
N GLY A 252 6.97 -3.81 -5.61
CA GLY A 252 6.80 -2.84 -6.69
C GLY A 252 6.40 -1.46 -6.17
N CYS A 253 5.56 -1.40 -5.13
CA CYS A 253 5.19 -0.14 -4.49
C CYS A 253 6.39 0.62 -3.88
N HIS A 254 7.45 -0.06 -3.49
CA HIS A 254 8.65 0.56 -2.93
C HIS A 254 9.69 0.93 -3.99
N LEU A 255 9.78 0.14 -5.04
CA LEU A 255 10.85 0.22 -6.03
C LEU A 255 10.46 1.05 -7.26
N PHE A 256 9.18 1.01 -7.68
CA PHE A 256 8.70 1.88 -8.76
C PHE A 256 8.49 3.33 -8.31
N ASP A 257 8.34 3.60 -7.02
CA ASP A 257 7.91 4.91 -6.49
C ASP A 257 8.82 6.05 -6.94
N ALA A 258 10.14 5.92 -6.75
CA ALA A 258 11.09 6.96 -7.12
C ALA A 258 11.08 7.26 -8.64
N PRO A 259 11.24 6.27 -9.55
CA PRO A 259 11.20 6.53 -10.98
C PRO A 259 9.80 6.95 -11.47
N TYR A 260 8.72 6.44 -10.91
CA TYR A 260 7.36 6.83 -11.29
C TYR A 260 7.10 8.31 -10.99
N LYS A 261 7.51 8.80 -9.81
CA LYS A 261 7.45 10.22 -9.43
C LYS A 261 8.35 11.09 -10.29
N ALA A 262 9.62 10.70 -10.41
CA ALA A 262 10.62 11.48 -11.11
C ALA A 262 10.28 11.66 -12.60
N LEU A 263 9.70 10.66 -13.24
CA LEU A 263 9.28 10.68 -14.64
C LEU A 263 7.83 11.18 -14.82
N LYS A 264 7.13 11.53 -13.73
CA LYS A 264 5.76 12.05 -13.74
C LYS A 264 4.80 11.15 -14.55
N LEU A 265 4.95 9.83 -14.36
CA LEU A 265 4.22 8.84 -15.16
C LEU A 265 2.73 8.81 -14.83
N GLY A 266 1.93 8.59 -15.85
CA GLY A 266 0.51 8.29 -15.74
C GLY A 266 0.20 6.81 -15.91
N TYR A 267 -0.95 6.50 -16.55
CA TYR A 267 -1.31 5.12 -16.84
C TYR A 267 -0.38 4.50 -17.90
N PRO A 268 0.03 3.22 -17.70
CA PRO A 268 0.73 2.48 -18.74
C PRO A 268 -0.16 2.22 -19.94
N SER A 269 0.45 1.95 -21.10
CA SER A 269 -0.25 1.60 -22.35
C SER A 269 -0.27 0.11 -22.64
N ALA A 270 0.71 -0.63 -22.12
CA ALA A 270 0.80 -2.07 -22.33
C ALA A 270 1.63 -2.76 -21.24
N VAL A 271 1.42 -4.08 -21.11
CA VAL A 271 2.18 -4.94 -20.21
C VAL A 271 2.40 -6.31 -20.83
N GLN A 272 3.53 -6.92 -20.55
CA GLN A 272 3.81 -8.33 -20.87
C GLN A 272 4.70 -8.94 -19.79
N CYS A 273 4.74 -10.28 -19.73
CA CYS A 273 5.60 -10.97 -18.77
C CYS A 273 6.18 -12.27 -19.31
N SER A 274 7.21 -12.73 -18.61
CA SER A 274 7.70 -14.11 -18.63
C SER A 274 7.70 -14.63 -17.18
N VAL A 275 7.46 -15.92 -17.03
CA VAL A 275 7.31 -16.56 -15.72
C VAL A 275 8.19 -17.79 -15.68
N ALA A 276 8.84 -18.05 -14.55
CA ALA A 276 9.63 -19.25 -14.34
C ALA A 276 8.70 -20.48 -14.18
N ASP A 277 8.94 -21.52 -14.96
CA ASP A 277 8.27 -22.82 -14.82
C ASP A 277 9.00 -23.67 -13.77
N VAL A 278 8.26 -24.43 -12.99
CA VAL A 278 8.78 -25.41 -12.00
C VAL A 278 8.49 -26.81 -12.48
N TYR A 279 9.50 -27.68 -12.49
CA TYR A 279 9.37 -29.07 -12.89
C TYR A 279 9.70 -29.99 -11.71
N THR A 280 8.71 -30.70 -11.21
CA THR A 280 8.88 -31.80 -10.24
C THR A 280 8.93 -33.18 -10.92
N ARG A 281 8.52 -33.25 -12.20
CA ARG A 281 8.58 -34.41 -13.08
C ARG A 281 9.13 -33.99 -14.43
N MET A 282 9.93 -34.85 -15.06
CA MET A 282 10.54 -34.59 -16.36
C MET A 282 9.47 -34.25 -17.42
N TRP A 283 9.68 -33.11 -18.12
CA TRP A 283 8.83 -32.58 -19.20
C TRP A 283 7.40 -32.16 -18.79
N VAL A 284 7.05 -32.21 -17.51
CA VAL A 284 5.72 -31.83 -17.04
C VAL A 284 5.86 -30.65 -16.06
N PRO A 285 5.62 -29.41 -16.52
CA PRO A 285 5.67 -28.26 -15.63
C PRO A 285 4.53 -28.33 -14.62
N GLU A 286 4.80 -27.92 -13.39
CA GLU A 286 3.75 -27.74 -12.38
C GLU A 286 2.78 -26.63 -12.85
N TYR A 287 1.51 -26.84 -12.56
CA TYR A 287 0.47 -25.85 -12.81
C TYR A 287 -0.21 -25.46 -11.51
N THR A 288 0.06 -24.23 -11.08
CA THR A 288 -0.41 -23.69 -9.80
C THR A 288 -1.07 -22.33 -10.03
N PRO A 289 -2.22 -22.27 -10.71
CA PRO A 289 -2.86 -21.00 -11.08
C PRO A 289 -3.38 -20.21 -9.88
N GLU A 290 -3.48 -20.84 -8.70
CA GLU A 290 -3.82 -20.21 -7.42
C GLU A 290 -2.64 -19.49 -6.77
N ALA A 291 -1.40 -19.81 -7.16
CA ALA A 291 -0.19 -19.25 -6.58
C ALA A 291 0.47 -18.20 -7.49
N CYS A 292 1.07 -17.20 -6.87
CA CYS A 292 1.99 -16.30 -7.55
C CYS A 292 3.24 -17.09 -7.97
N PRO A 293 3.81 -16.87 -9.18
CA PRO A 293 4.99 -17.59 -9.65
C PRO A 293 6.24 -17.33 -8.81
N LEU A 294 7.17 -18.30 -8.84
CA LEU A 294 8.44 -18.24 -8.10
C LEU A 294 9.32 -17.04 -8.53
N ALA A 295 9.38 -16.77 -9.82
CA ALA A 295 10.12 -15.64 -10.39
C ALA A 295 9.45 -15.16 -11.67
N THR A 296 9.52 -13.86 -11.90
CA THR A 296 8.91 -13.20 -13.06
C THR A 296 9.83 -12.13 -13.66
N ARG A 297 9.65 -11.89 -14.96
CA ARG A 297 10.09 -10.68 -15.63
C ARG A 297 8.86 -10.03 -16.23
N VAL A 298 8.59 -8.78 -15.84
CA VAL A 298 7.45 -8.01 -16.33
C VAL A 298 7.95 -6.75 -17.03
N THR A 299 7.40 -6.46 -18.20
CA THR A 299 7.68 -5.23 -18.94
C THR A 299 6.40 -4.40 -18.98
N ILE A 300 6.48 -3.15 -18.52
CA ILE A 300 5.38 -2.18 -18.51
C ILE A 300 5.77 -1.01 -19.41
N ASP A 301 4.97 -0.74 -20.45
CA ASP A 301 5.22 0.36 -21.37
C ASP A 301 4.37 1.58 -21.00
N PHE A 302 5.01 2.72 -20.85
CA PHE A 302 4.34 4.02 -20.71
C PHE A 302 4.34 4.76 -22.04
N PRO A 303 3.22 5.41 -22.38
CA PRO A 303 3.10 6.13 -23.65
C PRO A 303 4.01 7.35 -23.66
N LYS A 304 4.19 7.89 -24.86
CA LYS A 304 4.83 9.20 -25.06
C LYS A 304 3.95 10.30 -24.50
N ASP A 305 4.58 11.23 -23.80
CA ASP A 305 3.95 12.46 -23.30
C ASP A 305 4.95 13.64 -23.37
N ASP A 306 4.55 14.81 -22.86
CA ASP A 306 5.39 16.03 -22.90
C ASP A 306 6.64 15.91 -22.01
N HIS A 307 6.61 15.09 -20.94
CA HIS A 307 7.74 14.84 -20.07
C HIS A 307 8.66 13.72 -20.63
N ASN A 308 8.04 12.74 -21.28
CA ASN A 308 8.67 11.51 -21.78
C ASN A 308 8.43 11.35 -23.29
N PRO A 309 9.06 12.17 -24.15
CA PRO A 309 8.70 12.25 -25.58
C PRO A 309 8.99 10.98 -26.39
N GLN A 310 9.71 10.02 -25.80
CA GLN A 310 9.98 8.72 -26.43
C GLN A 310 9.19 7.57 -25.78
N GLY A 311 8.43 7.86 -24.70
CA GLY A 311 7.85 6.87 -23.82
C GLY A 311 8.91 6.25 -22.91
N VAL A 312 8.46 5.47 -21.92
CA VAL A 312 9.32 4.82 -20.92
C VAL A 312 8.96 3.35 -20.82
N VAL A 313 9.94 2.50 -20.66
CA VAL A 313 9.76 1.07 -20.40
C VAL A 313 10.29 0.75 -19.01
N PHE A 314 9.42 0.21 -18.15
CA PHE A 314 9.84 -0.40 -16.89
C PHE A 314 10.02 -1.90 -17.11
N GLU A 315 11.16 -2.41 -16.70
CA GLU A 315 11.45 -3.82 -16.62
C GLU A 315 11.58 -4.23 -15.15
N TRP A 316 10.68 -5.06 -14.70
CA TRP A 316 10.70 -5.68 -13.38
C TRP A 316 11.27 -7.09 -13.45
N THR A 317 12.10 -7.45 -12.47
CA THR A 317 12.52 -8.83 -12.22
C THR A 317 12.44 -9.16 -10.73
N ASP A 318 11.97 -10.36 -10.40
CA ASP A 318 11.90 -10.88 -9.05
C ASP A 318 12.49 -12.30 -8.95
N GLY A 319 12.39 -12.92 -7.77
CA GLY A 319 12.98 -14.24 -7.55
C GLY A 319 14.52 -14.23 -7.49
N GLY A 320 15.13 -13.06 -7.26
CA GLY A 320 16.58 -12.89 -7.22
C GLY A 320 17.23 -12.73 -8.60
N ILE A 321 16.45 -12.53 -9.67
CA ILE A 321 16.99 -12.22 -10.99
C ILE A 321 17.50 -10.79 -10.98
N GLN A 322 18.82 -10.64 -11.09
CA GLN A 322 19.53 -9.34 -11.06
C GLN A 322 19.53 -8.68 -12.44
N PRO A 323 19.64 -7.34 -12.51
CA PRO A 323 19.82 -6.63 -13.78
C PRO A 323 21.20 -6.93 -14.39
N ALA A 324 21.30 -6.85 -15.71
CA ALA A 324 22.59 -6.73 -16.36
C ALA A 324 23.18 -5.34 -16.03
N ILE A 325 24.36 -5.32 -15.43
CA ILE A 325 25.05 -4.06 -15.10
C ILE A 325 25.71 -3.54 -16.39
N PRO A 326 25.47 -2.29 -16.80
CA PRO A 326 26.14 -1.68 -17.95
C PRO A 326 27.65 -1.63 -17.76
N ASP A 327 28.41 -1.97 -18.83
CA ASP A 327 29.88 -2.05 -18.81
C ASP A 327 30.54 -0.77 -18.28
N GLU A 328 29.94 0.39 -18.55
CA GLU A 328 30.47 1.69 -18.13
C GLU A 328 30.51 1.91 -16.61
N ILE A 329 29.68 1.18 -15.83
CA ILE A 329 29.66 1.25 -14.36
C ILE A 329 30.00 -0.08 -13.68
N ALA A 330 30.31 -1.14 -14.44
CA ALA A 330 30.46 -2.50 -13.91
C ALA A 330 31.55 -2.63 -12.83
N ASP A 331 32.64 -1.87 -12.95
CA ASP A 331 33.73 -1.85 -11.97
C ASP A 331 33.44 -0.98 -10.71
N LYS A 332 32.32 -0.22 -10.70
CA LYS A 332 32.01 0.79 -9.68
C LYS A 332 30.69 0.56 -8.97
N TYR A 333 29.82 -0.24 -9.56
CA TYR A 333 28.50 -0.50 -9.03
C TYR A 333 28.27 -2.00 -8.86
N VAL A 334 27.84 -2.35 -7.66
CA VAL A 334 27.34 -3.70 -7.34
C VAL A 334 25.86 -3.55 -6.96
N ALA A 335 25.02 -4.26 -7.70
CA ALA A 335 23.58 -4.24 -7.40
C ALA A 335 23.30 -4.88 -6.04
N ASP A 336 22.52 -4.18 -5.20
CA ASP A 336 21.98 -4.77 -3.97
C ASP A 336 20.90 -5.80 -4.30
N SER A 337 20.42 -6.51 -3.30
CA SER A 337 19.38 -7.54 -3.40
C SER A 337 18.08 -7.02 -4.02
N SER A 338 17.82 -5.73 -3.93
CA SER A 338 16.68 -5.02 -4.54
C SER A 338 17.07 -3.58 -4.85
N GLY A 339 16.64 -3.08 -5.99
CA GLY A 339 16.97 -1.72 -6.39
C GLY A 339 16.30 -1.27 -7.68
N VAL A 340 16.71 -0.09 -8.12
CA VAL A 340 16.28 0.53 -9.37
C VAL A 340 17.48 1.11 -10.12
N MET A 341 17.46 1.00 -11.44
CA MET A 341 18.42 1.58 -12.36
C MET A 341 17.67 2.31 -13.48
N MET A 342 17.83 3.61 -13.57
CA MET A 342 17.24 4.46 -14.61
C MET A 342 18.32 4.77 -15.65
N MET A 343 18.11 4.35 -16.90
CA MET A 343 19.05 4.48 -18.00
C MET A 343 18.63 5.62 -18.92
N GLY A 344 19.44 6.67 -18.96
CA GLY A 344 19.27 7.83 -19.82
C GLY A 344 20.26 7.84 -20.98
N GLU A 345 20.16 8.85 -21.85
CA GLU A 345 21.02 9.02 -23.01
C GLU A 345 22.48 9.29 -22.64
N ASN A 346 22.73 9.93 -21.51
CA ASN A 346 24.04 10.45 -21.12
C ASN A 346 24.56 9.85 -19.81
N GLY A 347 23.80 8.96 -19.16
CA GLY A 347 24.20 8.40 -17.86
C GLY A 347 23.14 7.53 -17.22
N ILE A 348 23.42 7.16 -15.98
CA ILE A 348 22.64 6.20 -15.21
C ILE A 348 22.39 6.77 -13.81
N ILE A 349 21.18 6.58 -13.30
CA ILE A 349 20.85 6.79 -11.88
C ILE A 349 20.53 5.42 -11.28
N THR A 350 21.14 5.08 -10.15
CA THR A 350 20.82 3.89 -9.36
C THR A 350 20.33 4.29 -7.97
N ALA A 351 19.51 3.44 -7.37
CA ALA A 351 19.15 3.56 -5.95
C ALA A 351 18.77 2.19 -5.40
N ASP A 352 18.91 2.03 -4.09
CA ASP A 352 18.48 0.85 -3.36
C ASP A 352 16.97 0.91 -3.04
N THR A 353 16.48 -0.08 -2.29
CA THR A 353 15.08 -0.09 -1.82
C THR A 353 14.72 1.22 -1.12
N TYR A 354 13.51 1.72 -1.35
CA TYR A 354 12.98 3.00 -0.81
C TYR A 354 13.65 4.26 -1.37
N GLY A 355 14.40 4.16 -2.46
CA GLY A 355 15.18 5.28 -2.99
C GLY A 355 16.41 5.62 -2.14
N ASN A 356 16.90 4.67 -1.32
CA ASN A 356 18.10 4.85 -0.53
C ASN A 356 19.35 4.94 -1.42
N HIS A 357 20.36 5.64 -0.91
CA HIS A 357 21.70 5.78 -1.50
C HIS A 357 21.69 6.03 -3.00
N PRO A 358 20.94 7.02 -3.50
CA PRO A 358 20.91 7.28 -4.92
C PRO A 358 22.29 7.74 -5.41
N ARG A 359 22.68 7.23 -6.60
CA ARG A 359 23.95 7.54 -7.27
C ARG A 359 23.72 7.96 -8.70
N LEU A 360 24.46 8.95 -9.14
CA LEU A 360 24.44 9.48 -10.50
C LEU A 360 25.74 9.20 -11.19
N TYR A 361 25.69 8.50 -12.32
CA TYR A 361 26.82 8.18 -13.18
C TYR A 361 26.67 8.89 -14.52
N ILE A 362 27.77 9.54 -14.98
CA ILE A 362 27.89 10.17 -16.29
C ILE A 362 29.25 9.77 -16.90
N GLY A 363 29.22 9.23 -18.13
CA GLY A 363 30.45 8.73 -18.78
C GLY A 363 31.18 7.69 -17.93
N GLY A 364 30.43 6.85 -17.25
CA GLY A 364 30.95 5.80 -16.39
C GLY A 364 31.59 6.28 -15.08
N GLN A 365 31.51 7.57 -14.72
CA GLN A 365 32.00 8.08 -13.45
C GLN A 365 30.84 8.41 -12.52
N GLU A 366 30.96 8.07 -11.22
CA GLU A 366 30.05 8.56 -10.19
C GLU A 366 30.29 10.07 -10.02
N ILE A 367 29.28 10.87 -10.33
CA ILE A 367 29.37 12.34 -10.33
C ILE A 367 28.72 12.95 -9.09
N ASP A 368 27.68 12.29 -8.58
CA ASP A 368 26.93 12.75 -7.40
C ASP A 368 26.28 11.55 -6.70
N HIS A 369 26.07 11.66 -5.40
CA HIS A 369 25.35 10.68 -4.61
C HIS A 369 24.74 11.34 -3.36
N LEU A 370 23.80 10.65 -2.72
CA LEU A 370 23.28 11.02 -1.40
C LEU A 370 23.37 9.82 -0.45
N ASN A 371 24.10 9.98 0.64
CA ASN A 371 24.00 9.03 1.76
C ASN A 371 22.70 9.29 2.53
N THR A 372 21.86 8.29 2.65
CA THR A 372 20.56 8.36 3.33
C THR A 372 20.54 7.67 4.69
N ASP A 373 21.67 7.22 5.24
CA ASP A 373 21.74 6.55 6.54
C ASP A 373 21.17 7.40 7.68
N GLU A 374 21.30 8.72 7.56
CA GLU A 374 20.78 9.68 8.54
C GLU A 374 19.36 10.20 8.24
N ALA A 375 18.66 9.62 7.24
CA ALA A 375 17.30 10.03 6.89
C ALA A 375 16.27 9.80 8.03
N GLY A 376 16.68 9.10 9.08
CA GLY A 376 15.83 8.81 10.22
C GLY A 376 14.88 7.64 9.98
N ASN A 377 13.90 7.50 10.86
CA ASN A 377 12.89 6.44 10.74
C ASN A 377 11.81 6.87 9.75
N LEU A 378 11.92 6.42 8.50
CA LEU A 378 10.98 6.75 7.43
C LEU A 378 9.53 6.33 7.75
N ASP A 379 9.35 5.19 8.42
CA ASP A 379 8.02 4.75 8.85
C ASP A 379 7.37 5.75 9.82
N LEU A 380 8.15 6.24 10.79
CA LEU A 380 7.69 7.21 11.76
C LEU A 380 7.35 8.55 11.08
N ILE A 381 8.26 9.06 10.27
CA ILE A 381 8.09 10.33 9.53
C ILE A 381 6.84 10.27 8.66
N HIS A 382 6.68 9.19 7.90
CA HIS A 382 5.57 9.00 6.98
C HIS A 382 4.20 8.95 7.69
N ASN A 383 4.12 8.26 8.83
CA ASN A 383 2.92 8.21 9.66
C ASN A 383 2.64 9.55 10.34
N GLN A 384 3.68 10.26 10.82
CA GLN A 384 3.52 11.57 11.45
C GLN A 384 3.02 12.61 10.46
N ASN A 385 3.56 12.65 9.24
CA ASN A 385 3.07 13.54 8.18
C ASN A 385 1.57 13.32 7.92
N TRP A 386 1.13 12.07 7.88
CA TRP A 386 -0.29 11.76 7.73
C TRP A 386 -1.13 12.23 8.90
N THR A 387 -0.71 12.01 10.15
CA THR A 387 -1.49 12.45 11.32
C THR A 387 -1.56 13.97 11.43
N GLU A 388 -0.50 14.69 11.07
CA GLU A 388 -0.55 16.16 11.04
C GLU A 388 -1.45 16.68 9.90
N ALA A 389 -1.42 16.03 8.73
CA ALA A 389 -2.34 16.33 7.63
C ALA A 389 -3.81 16.07 8.03
N CYS A 390 -4.09 14.98 8.79
CA CYS A 390 -5.44 14.72 9.30
C CYS A 390 -5.94 15.84 10.23
N LYS A 391 -5.08 16.36 11.10
CA LYS A 391 -5.41 17.50 12.00
C LYS A 391 -5.65 18.78 11.23
N ALA A 392 -4.85 19.04 10.19
CA ALA A 392 -4.97 20.21 9.35
C ALA A 392 -6.19 20.14 8.39
N GLY A 393 -6.63 18.94 8.06
CA GLY A 393 -7.82 18.67 7.25
C GLY A 393 -7.56 18.54 5.74
N PHE A 394 -8.57 18.04 5.06
CA PHE A 394 -8.53 17.84 3.60
C PHE A 394 -8.31 19.15 2.85
N GLY A 395 -7.36 19.17 1.91
CA GLY A 395 -7.01 20.34 1.11
C GLY A 395 -6.02 21.31 1.77
N SER A 396 -5.59 21.06 3.02
CA SER A 396 -4.54 21.84 3.67
C SER A 396 -3.18 21.69 3.00
N ALA A 397 -2.22 22.54 3.36
CA ALA A 397 -0.84 22.44 2.86
C ALA A 397 -0.20 21.10 3.27
N GLU A 398 -0.44 20.66 4.49
CA GLU A 398 0.02 19.39 5.03
C GLU A 398 -0.56 18.20 4.25
N HIS A 399 -1.86 18.25 3.87
CA HIS A 399 -2.46 17.23 3.03
C HIS A 399 -1.85 17.20 1.62
N GLN A 400 -1.62 18.37 1.02
CA GLN A 400 -1.01 18.47 -0.31
C GLN A 400 0.47 18.04 -0.33
N ALA A 401 1.15 18.11 0.82
CA ALA A 401 2.54 17.66 0.97
C ALA A 401 2.68 16.15 1.19
N LEU A 402 1.58 15.40 1.34
CA LEU A 402 1.64 13.95 1.49
C LEU A 402 2.19 13.29 0.22
N THR A 403 3.12 12.36 0.41
CA THR A 403 3.85 11.74 -0.70
C THR A 403 3.16 10.51 -1.29
N ALA A 404 2.12 10.00 -0.62
CA ALA A 404 1.38 8.80 -1.04
C ALA A 404 -0.12 8.87 -0.72
N SER A 405 -0.74 10.06 -0.84
CA SER A 405 -2.20 10.23 -0.81
C SER A 405 -2.87 9.43 -1.92
N PHE A 406 -4.15 9.09 -1.79
CA PHE A 406 -4.80 8.14 -2.71
C PHE A 406 -4.97 8.67 -4.13
N ASP A 407 -4.91 9.97 -4.36
CA ASP A 407 -4.85 10.57 -5.69
C ASP A 407 -3.54 10.21 -6.44
N TYR A 408 -2.44 10.03 -5.70
CA TYR A 408 -1.19 9.47 -6.22
C TYR A 408 -1.18 7.94 -6.11
N ALA A 409 -1.45 7.39 -4.92
CA ALA A 409 -1.26 5.98 -4.62
C ALA A 409 -2.22 5.06 -5.41
N GLY A 410 -3.40 5.54 -5.79
CA GLY A 410 -4.36 4.79 -6.60
C GLY A 410 -3.84 4.49 -8.00
N PRO A 411 -3.61 5.49 -8.86
CA PRO A 411 -3.02 5.29 -10.19
C PRO A 411 -1.67 4.56 -10.15
N PHE A 412 -0.85 4.83 -9.14
CA PHE A 412 0.41 4.13 -8.92
C PHE A 412 0.20 2.64 -8.62
N THR A 413 -0.74 2.29 -7.73
CA THR A 413 -1.08 0.89 -7.44
C THR A 413 -1.68 0.18 -8.64
N GLU A 414 -2.53 0.85 -9.45
CA GLU A 414 -3.00 0.30 -10.72
C GLU A 414 -1.83 -0.07 -11.63
N THR A 415 -0.81 0.78 -11.72
CA THR A 415 0.41 0.52 -12.51
C THR A 415 1.17 -0.71 -12.01
N VAL A 416 1.40 -0.83 -10.71
CA VAL A 416 2.06 -2.00 -10.11
C VAL A 416 1.26 -3.27 -10.40
N LEU A 417 -0.06 -3.24 -10.16
CA LEU A 417 -0.93 -4.41 -10.35
C LEU A 417 -1.18 -4.79 -11.81
N MET A 418 -0.87 -3.92 -12.76
CA MET A 418 -0.85 -4.26 -14.20
C MET A 418 0.06 -5.46 -14.48
N GLY A 419 1.21 -5.54 -13.81
CA GLY A 419 2.09 -6.70 -13.93
C GLY A 419 1.41 -7.99 -13.48
N ASN A 420 0.61 -7.93 -12.41
CA ASN A 420 -0.17 -9.08 -11.94
C ASN A 420 -1.23 -9.53 -12.95
N LEU A 421 -1.85 -8.61 -13.72
CA LEU A 421 -2.74 -8.99 -14.82
C LEU A 421 -1.99 -9.81 -15.88
N ALA A 422 -0.80 -9.37 -16.28
CA ALA A 422 0.02 -10.09 -17.26
C ALA A 422 0.44 -11.47 -16.73
N ILE A 423 0.84 -11.56 -15.46
CA ILE A 423 1.24 -12.82 -14.82
C ILE A 423 0.06 -13.81 -14.75
N LYS A 424 -1.12 -13.34 -14.32
CA LYS A 424 -2.33 -14.18 -14.31
C LYS A 424 -2.73 -14.61 -15.72
N ALA A 425 -2.68 -13.70 -16.70
CA ALA A 425 -2.93 -14.02 -18.10
C ALA A 425 -1.95 -15.07 -18.63
N HIS A 426 -0.68 -14.99 -18.27
CA HIS A 426 0.37 -15.95 -18.69
C HIS A 426 0.04 -17.39 -18.26
N GLN A 427 -0.66 -17.57 -17.15
CA GLN A 427 -1.09 -18.86 -16.61
C GLN A 427 -2.43 -19.36 -17.20
N MET A 428 -3.16 -18.55 -17.97
CA MET A 428 -4.45 -18.94 -18.54
C MET A 428 -4.28 -20.02 -19.61
N ARG A 429 -5.05 -21.11 -19.48
CA ARG A 429 -5.08 -22.26 -20.41
C ARG A 429 -6.42 -22.41 -21.05
N ARG A 430 -6.41 -22.92 -22.28
CA ARG A 430 -7.57 -23.50 -22.96
C ARG A 430 -7.27 -24.95 -23.32
N GLU A 431 -8.27 -25.79 -23.18
CA GLU A 431 -8.25 -27.16 -23.65
C GLU A 431 -8.99 -27.24 -24.99
N ASP A 432 -8.42 -27.91 -25.99
CA ASP A 432 -9.09 -28.19 -27.24
C ASP A 432 -9.95 -29.43 -27.14
N ALA A 433 -10.70 -29.74 -28.22
CA ALA A 433 -11.57 -30.90 -28.27
C ALA A 433 -10.81 -32.25 -28.15
N GLN A 434 -9.51 -32.25 -28.31
CA GLN A 434 -8.61 -33.40 -28.21
C GLN A 434 -7.93 -33.49 -26.84
N GLY A 435 -8.19 -32.55 -25.90
CA GLY A 435 -7.61 -32.51 -24.58
C GLY A 435 -6.23 -31.82 -24.50
N ASN A 436 -5.74 -31.19 -25.60
CA ASN A 436 -4.46 -30.49 -25.58
C ASN A 436 -4.61 -29.13 -24.91
N GLN A 437 -3.68 -28.83 -24.01
CA GLN A 437 -3.64 -27.55 -23.30
C GLN A 437 -2.83 -26.51 -24.08
N SER A 438 -3.37 -25.31 -24.26
CA SER A 438 -2.68 -24.18 -24.86
C SER A 438 -2.73 -22.94 -23.97
N TYR A 439 -1.58 -22.23 -23.85
CA TYR A 439 -1.51 -20.98 -23.10
C TYR A 439 -1.84 -19.81 -24.04
N PHE A 440 -3.05 -19.29 -23.98
CA PHE A 440 -3.53 -18.24 -24.89
C PHE A 440 -3.28 -16.81 -24.38
N GLY A 441 -2.95 -16.64 -23.09
CA GLY A 441 -2.67 -15.35 -22.46
C GLY A 441 -1.19 -14.92 -22.51
N ARG A 442 -0.29 -15.74 -23.04
CA ARG A 442 1.16 -15.46 -23.18
C ARG A 442 1.43 -14.47 -24.32
N LYS A 443 0.97 -13.23 -24.18
CA LYS A 443 1.10 -12.16 -25.16
C LYS A 443 1.19 -10.78 -24.49
N LYS A 444 1.60 -9.77 -25.25
CA LYS A 444 1.52 -8.38 -24.84
C LYS A 444 0.05 -7.97 -24.73
N LEU A 445 -0.30 -7.37 -23.59
CA LEU A 445 -1.64 -6.87 -23.28
C LEU A 445 -1.65 -5.35 -23.46
N TYR A 446 -2.65 -4.80 -24.14
CA TYR A 446 -2.81 -3.37 -24.32
C TYR A 446 -3.89 -2.85 -23.37
N TRP A 447 -3.54 -1.79 -22.65
CA TRP A 447 -4.37 -1.23 -21.59
C TRP A 447 -5.02 0.10 -22.00
N ASP A 448 -6.32 0.19 -21.80
CA ASP A 448 -7.07 1.43 -21.80
C ASP A 448 -7.28 1.87 -20.34
N GLY A 449 -6.41 2.74 -19.85
CA GLY A 449 -6.44 3.21 -18.47
C GLY A 449 -7.69 4.01 -18.12
N ALA A 450 -8.27 4.73 -19.07
CA ALA A 450 -9.49 5.50 -18.85
C ALA A 450 -10.68 4.57 -18.55
N ASN A 451 -10.81 3.50 -19.31
CA ASN A 451 -11.91 2.54 -19.21
C ASN A 451 -11.56 1.31 -18.35
N MET A 452 -10.34 1.24 -17.79
CA MET A 452 -9.84 0.11 -16.99
C MET A 452 -10.00 -1.24 -17.69
N LYS A 453 -9.54 -1.32 -18.94
CA LYS A 453 -9.78 -2.50 -19.78
C LYS A 453 -8.55 -2.91 -20.60
N ILE A 454 -8.28 -4.22 -20.62
CA ILE A 454 -7.41 -4.84 -21.62
C ILE A 454 -8.20 -4.94 -22.92
N THR A 455 -7.65 -4.39 -24.01
CA THR A 455 -8.37 -4.19 -25.28
C THR A 455 -8.19 -5.34 -26.27
N ASN A 456 -7.13 -6.14 -26.14
CA ASN A 456 -6.77 -7.18 -27.10
C ASN A 456 -6.91 -8.62 -26.57
N LEU A 457 -7.42 -8.80 -25.34
CA LEU A 457 -7.72 -10.10 -24.75
C LEU A 457 -8.76 -9.93 -23.63
N ASP A 458 -10.04 -10.06 -23.99
CA ASP A 458 -11.15 -9.71 -23.10
C ASP A 458 -11.21 -10.58 -21.82
N GLU A 459 -10.81 -11.85 -21.94
CA GLU A 459 -10.81 -12.80 -20.82
C GLU A 459 -9.93 -12.38 -19.65
N VAL A 460 -8.92 -11.53 -19.88
CA VAL A 460 -8.03 -11.00 -18.82
C VAL A 460 -8.75 -9.99 -17.94
N ASN A 461 -9.79 -9.34 -18.46
CA ASN A 461 -10.54 -8.32 -17.71
C ASN A 461 -11.23 -8.87 -16.45
N GLN A 462 -11.44 -10.19 -16.36
CA GLN A 462 -11.91 -10.83 -15.11
C GLN A 462 -10.95 -10.59 -13.92
N PHE A 463 -9.69 -10.26 -14.15
CA PHE A 463 -8.69 -10.00 -13.10
C PHE A 463 -8.57 -8.54 -12.70
N VAL A 464 -9.23 -7.62 -13.43
CA VAL A 464 -9.27 -6.18 -13.09
C VAL A 464 -10.02 -5.95 -11.79
N SER A 465 -11.01 -6.78 -11.51
CA SER A 465 -11.80 -6.83 -10.26
C SER A 465 -11.81 -8.25 -9.71
N LYS A 466 -12.60 -8.48 -8.66
CA LYS A 466 -12.84 -9.81 -8.09
C LYS A 466 -14.28 -9.96 -7.63
N THR A 467 -14.71 -11.20 -7.43
CA THR A 467 -15.99 -11.49 -6.77
C THR A 467 -15.81 -11.41 -5.26
N TYR A 468 -16.71 -10.71 -4.59
CA TYR A 468 -16.71 -10.54 -3.14
C TYR A 468 -17.66 -11.52 -2.48
N ARG A 469 -17.25 -12.04 -1.32
CA ARG A 469 -18.15 -12.79 -0.46
C ARG A 469 -19.21 -11.85 0.14
N ALA A 470 -20.42 -12.37 0.37
CA ALA A 470 -21.54 -11.63 0.96
C ALA A 470 -21.15 -10.92 2.26
N GLY A 471 -21.50 -9.63 2.37
CA GLY A 471 -21.17 -8.75 3.49
C GLY A 471 -19.81 -8.05 3.39
N PHE A 472 -19.10 -8.21 2.25
CA PHE A 472 -17.82 -7.53 1.96
C PHE A 472 -17.82 -6.86 0.58
N GLU A 473 -18.97 -6.76 -0.06
CA GLU A 473 -19.12 -6.22 -1.42
C GLU A 473 -18.70 -4.75 -1.48
N LEU A 474 -18.11 -4.39 -2.60
CA LEU A 474 -17.78 -3.01 -2.96
C LEU A 474 -18.58 -2.59 -4.21
N PRO A 475 -18.91 -1.31 -4.36
CA PRO A 475 -19.63 -0.79 -5.53
C PRO A 475 -18.69 -0.59 -6.73
N ILE A 476 -18.13 -1.70 -7.25
CA ILE A 476 -17.19 -1.75 -8.38
C ILE A 476 -17.88 -2.24 -9.63
#